data_42b3e0deeba5c787361d3e9e6f86e304
#
_entry.id   42b3e0deeba5c787361d3e9e6f86e304
#
_cell.length_a   1.000
_cell.length_b   1.000
_cell.length_c   1.000
_cell.angle_alpha   90.00
_cell.angle_beta   90.00
_cell.angle_gamma   90.00
#
_symmetry.space_group_name_H-M   'P 1'
#
loop_
_entity.id
_entity.type
_entity.pdbx_description
1 polymer ?
#
loop_
_entity_poly.entity_id
_entity_poly.type
_entity_poly.pdbx_seq_one_letter_code
_entity_poly.pdbx_strand_id
1 'polypeptide(L)'
;ALPGHGAAQRADCGAAPDGSAVYKSFSASAAPEALSATLVLPEGAELAPGEIQPTSRTDEPSAGVPESAACTIVLGGHDYDYSAVYADAPMPAPDGNLPETTWQVGGLTLLLYADGAVGWYDAAAGIQWYCVAWDGGQPLVTAFALMDAQSYTVPTAPDGAAVQGYDLFELDGETVTQVRFTLNGITWQYRMAPTDDVSETIPDISEFTGGSLTAESTVRWCAALLRWDEGGAGCIIWRDMAPGLVYSLTTDSGASEDALSHMAALVFQPAQDES
;
A
#
# COMPACT_ATOMS: atom_id res chain seq x y z
N ALA A 1 -25.75 -15.59 22.20
CA ALA A 1 -24.36 -15.84 22.54
C ALA A 1 -23.58 -15.70 21.22
N LEU A 2 -22.95 -14.55 21.04
CA LEU A 2 -21.97 -14.36 19.97
C LEU A 2 -20.84 -15.34 20.22
N PRO A 3 -20.27 -16.00 19.19
CA PRO A 3 -19.07 -16.80 19.35
C PRO A 3 -18.00 -15.86 19.93
N GLY A 4 -17.35 -16.31 21.00
CA GLY A 4 -16.29 -15.57 21.63
C GLY A 4 -15.26 -15.20 20.56
N HIS A 5 -14.99 -13.91 20.44
CA HIS A 5 -13.89 -13.44 19.62
C HIS A 5 -12.62 -14.09 20.19
N GLY A 6 -12.00 -14.94 19.39
CA GLY A 6 -10.72 -15.55 19.75
C GLY A 6 -9.73 -14.45 20.07
N ALA A 7 -8.88 -14.69 21.02
CA ALA A 7 -7.75 -13.82 21.33
C ALA A 7 -7.08 -13.41 20.00
N ALA A 8 -6.74 -12.12 19.89
CA ALA A 8 -5.97 -11.61 18.78
C ALA A 8 -4.83 -12.58 18.46
N GLN A 9 -4.90 -13.18 17.31
CA GLN A 9 -3.83 -14.05 16.89
C GLN A 9 -2.67 -13.16 16.49
N ARG A 10 -1.71 -13.08 17.37
CA ARG A 10 -0.36 -12.72 17.00
C ARG A 10 0.08 -13.73 15.97
N ALA A 11 -0.03 -13.39 14.72
CA ALA A 11 0.61 -14.16 13.69
C ALA A 11 2.08 -13.74 13.73
N ASP A 12 2.86 -14.54 14.35
CA ASP A 12 4.31 -14.47 14.41
C ASP A 12 4.91 -13.10 14.73
N CYS A 13 5.13 -12.85 16.02
CA CYS A 13 6.04 -11.81 16.46
C CYS A 13 7.48 -12.25 16.27
N GLY A 14 7.86 -12.66 15.12
CA GLY A 14 9.27 -12.72 14.80
C GLY A 14 9.74 -11.28 14.72
N ALA A 15 10.61 -10.83 15.63
CA ALA A 15 11.35 -9.62 15.35
C ALA A 15 12.10 -9.87 14.04
N ALA A 16 11.83 -9.02 13.04
CA ALA A 16 12.69 -8.99 11.88
C ALA A 16 14.13 -8.71 12.34
N PRO A 17 15.15 -9.06 11.55
CA PRO A 17 16.55 -8.82 11.92
C PRO A 17 16.87 -7.38 12.31
N ASP A 18 16.03 -6.43 11.91
CA ASP A 18 16.07 -4.99 12.20
C ASP A 18 15.31 -4.59 13.49
N GLY A 19 14.66 -5.54 14.16
CA GLY A 19 13.87 -5.26 15.37
C GLY A 19 12.42 -4.89 15.11
N SER A 20 11.95 -4.84 13.85
CA SER A 20 10.54 -4.64 13.54
C SER A 20 9.74 -5.89 13.91
N ALA A 21 8.48 -5.69 14.33
CA ALA A 21 7.56 -6.77 14.64
C ALA A 21 6.54 -6.92 13.51
N VAL A 22 6.37 -8.14 13.00
CA VAL A 22 5.43 -8.43 11.92
C VAL A 22 4.18 -9.07 12.49
N TYR A 23 3.02 -8.50 12.21
CA TYR A 23 1.71 -9.04 12.59
C TYR A 23 0.83 -9.22 11.37
N LYS A 24 0.10 -10.32 11.32
CA LYS A 24 -0.71 -10.68 10.15
C LYS A 24 -2.22 -10.42 10.33
N SER A 25 -2.72 -10.38 11.55
CA SER A 25 -4.15 -10.11 11.80
C SER A 25 -4.41 -9.68 13.24
N PHE A 26 -5.44 -8.87 13.41
CA PHE A 26 -5.89 -8.38 14.71
C PHE A 26 -7.39 -8.53 14.84
N SER A 27 -7.83 -8.68 16.08
CA SER A 27 -9.23 -8.59 16.43
C SER A 27 -9.47 -7.24 17.10
N ALA A 28 -10.57 -6.58 16.78
CA ALA A 28 -10.98 -5.30 17.38
C ALA A 28 -11.11 -5.35 18.92
N SER A 29 -11.09 -6.53 19.52
CA SER A 29 -11.09 -6.73 20.98
C SER A 29 -9.69 -6.91 21.58
N ALA A 30 -8.62 -6.71 20.79
CA ALA A 30 -7.26 -6.88 21.25
C ALA A 30 -6.86 -5.79 22.27
N ALA A 31 -5.90 -6.14 23.14
CA ALA A 31 -5.37 -5.19 24.11
C ALA A 31 -4.56 -4.07 23.44
N PRO A 32 -4.35 -2.91 24.11
CA PRO A 32 -3.56 -1.78 23.55
C PRO A 32 -2.17 -2.15 23.05
N GLU A 33 -1.52 -3.13 23.71
CA GLU A 33 -0.23 -3.66 23.26
C GLU A 33 -0.31 -4.33 21.87
N ALA A 34 -1.46 -4.90 21.52
CA ALA A 34 -1.66 -5.46 20.18
C ALA A 34 -1.77 -4.38 19.11
N LEU A 35 -2.35 -3.20 19.44
CA LEU A 35 -2.43 -2.09 18.50
C LEU A 35 -1.04 -1.49 18.20
N SER A 36 -0.20 -1.30 19.23
CA SER A 36 1.19 -0.86 19.04
C SER A 36 1.97 -1.76 18.09
N ALA A 37 1.62 -3.02 18.08
CA ALA A 37 2.24 -4.01 17.23
C ALA A 37 1.80 -3.94 15.76
N THR A 38 0.76 -3.15 15.42
CA THR A 38 0.36 -2.88 14.04
C THR A 38 1.17 -1.75 13.41
N LEU A 39 1.97 -1.04 14.20
CA LEU A 39 2.89 0.00 13.72
C LEU A 39 4.15 -0.65 13.14
N VAL A 40 4.00 -1.32 12.01
CA VAL A 40 5.10 -1.96 11.29
C VAL A 40 5.88 -0.88 10.54
N LEU A 41 7.21 -0.98 10.58
CA LEU A 41 8.09 -0.02 9.91
C LEU A 41 8.57 -0.57 8.57
N PRO A 42 8.60 0.26 7.52
CA PRO A 42 9.19 -0.11 6.25
C PRO A 42 10.72 -0.17 6.36
N GLU A 43 11.36 -0.80 5.40
CA GLU A 43 12.82 -0.85 5.32
C GLU A 43 13.42 0.57 5.27
N GLY A 44 14.47 0.79 6.05
CA GLY A 44 15.16 2.08 6.16
C GLY A 44 14.45 3.11 7.04
N ALA A 45 13.31 2.78 7.65
CA ALA A 45 12.70 3.62 8.67
C ALA A 45 13.31 3.34 10.05
N GLU A 46 13.49 4.40 10.83
CA GLU A 46 13.95 4.33 12.22
C GLU A 46 12.91 4.97 13.15
N LEU A 47 12.76 4.42 14.35
CA LEU A 47 12.01 5.10 15.40
C LEU A 47 12.79 6.34 15.84
N ALA A 48 12.14 7.50 15.87
CA ALA A 48 12.72 8.67 16.50
C ALA A 48 12.98 8.39 17.99
N PRO A 49 13.95 9.08 18.63
CA PRO A 49 14.22 8.91 20.04
C PRO A 49 12.98 9.24 20.89
N GLY A 50 12.23 8.24 21.25
CA GLY A 50 10.98 8.29 22.00
C GLY A 50 10.35 6.91 21.98
N GLU A 51 9.63 6.55 23.01
CA GLU A 51 8.95 5.26 23.06
C GLU A 51 7.65 5.34 22.24
N ILE A 52 7.23 4.21 21.66
CA ILE A 52 5.87 4.03 21.17
C ILE A 52 4.94 4.38 22.35
N GLN A 53 4.09 5.37 22.15
CA GLN A 53 3.16 5.84 23.17
C GLN A 53 1.83 5.08 23.00
N PRO A 54 1.59 3.97 23.73
CA PRO A 54 0.25 3.45 23.83
C PRO A 54 -0.56 4.46 24.65
N THR A 55 -1.60 5.04 24.12
CA THR A 55 -2.56 5.78 24.93
C THR A 55 -3.37 4.75 25.71
N SER A 56 -2.87 4.40 26.90
CA SER A 56 -3.61 3.56 27.83
C SER A 56 -4.84 4.32 28.31
N ARG A 57 -5.96 3.63 28.26
CA ARG A 57 -7.17 4.00 28.96
C ARG A 57 -6.80 4.25 30.43
N THR A 58 -6.92 5.49 30.92
CA THR A 58 -6.96 5.73 32.34
C THR A 58 -8.14 4.97 32.96
N ASP A 59 -8.00 4.46 34.16
CA ASP A 59 -8.87 3.53 34.89
C ASP A 59 -10.34 3.94 35.09
N GLU A 60 -10.80 5.00 34.45
CA GLU A 60 -12.23 5.31 34.31
C GLU A 60 -12.65 5.14 32.85
N PRO A 61 -13.73 4.37 32.60
CA PRO A 61 -14.29 4.26 31.26
C PRO A 61 -14.92 5.61 30.90
N SER A 62 -14.15 6.58 30.49
CA SER A 62 -14.64 7.70 29.70
C SER A 62 -15.11 7.09 28.39
N ALA A 63 -16.39 6.76 28.33
CA ALA A 63 -17.03 6.26 27.14
C ALA A 63 -16.65 7.18 25.98
N GLY A 64 -15.84 6.71 25.04
CA GLY A 64 -15.60 7.37 23.77
C GLY A 64 -14.18 7.77 23.42
N VAL A 65 -13.15 7.48 24.20
CA VAL A 65 -11.75 7.67 23.75
C VAL A 65 -11.29 6.38 23.06
N PRO A 66 -11.04 6.39 21.74
CA PRO A 66 -10.54 5.21 21.04
C PRO A 66 -9.14 4.83 21.59
N GLU A 67 -8.91 3.54 21.75
CA GLU A 67 -7.57 3.03 22.03
C GLU A 67 -6.69 3.34 20.83
N SER A 68 -5.56 3.99 21.03
CA SER A 68 -4.63 4.38 19.99
C SER A 68 -3.18 4.08 20.37
N ALA A 69 -2.35 3.84 19.39
CA ALA A 69 -0.91 3.78 19.52
C ALA A 69 -0.27 4.74 18.53
N ALA A 70 0.82 5.40 18.93
CA ALA A 70 1.50 6.35 18.08
C ALA A 70 3.02 6.29 18.30
N CYS A 71 3.76 6.63 17.26
CA CYS A 71 5.21 6.83 17.31
C CYS A 71 5.61 7.89 16.28
N THR A 72 6.81 8.44 16.43
CA THR A 72 7.44 9.22 15.38
C THR A 72 8.48 8.36 14.71
N ILE A 73 8.48 8.33 13.39
CA ILE A 73 9.45 7.59 12.56
C ILE A 73 10.27 8.56 11.72
N VAL A 74 11.50 8.19 11.42
CA VAL A 74 12.37 8.87 10.47
C VAL A 74 12.50 8.01 9.23
N LEU A 75 12.11 8.54 8.07
CA LEU A 75 12.24 7.84 6.79
C LEU A 75 12.72 8.82 5.71
N GLY A 76 13.78 8.47 4.99
CA GLY A 76 14.36 9.32 3.96
C GLY A 76 14.88 10.67 4.48
N GLY A 77 15.19 10.77 5.78
CA GLY A 77 15.66 12.00 6.44
C GLY A 77 14.54 12.96 6.88
N HIS A 78 13.30 12.53 6.83
CA HIS A 78 12.12 13.27 7.26
C HIS A 78 11.44 12.60 8.45
N ASP A 79 10.86 13.42 9.34
CA ASP A 79 10.10 12.96 10.51
C ASP A 79 8.62 12.83 10.16
N TYR A 80 8.02 11.71 10.56
CA TYR A 80 6.59 11.45 10.39
C TYR A 80 5.97 11.00 11.71
N ASP A 81 4.82 11.57 12.06
CA ASP A 81 3.96 10.97 13.07
C ASP A 81 3.16 9.85 12.44
N TYR A 82 3.26 8.68 13.04
CA TYR A 82 2.58 7.47 12.61
C TYR A 82 1.75 6.92 13.76
N SER A 83 0.47 6.72 13.53
CA SER A 83 -0.45 6.24 14.56
C SER A 83 -1.45 5.23 14.02
N ALA A 84 -1.99 4.42 14.95
CA ALA A 84 -3.06 3.48 14.69
C ALA A 84 -4.15 3.62 15.76
N VAL A 85 -5.41 3.40 15.37
CA VAL A 85 -6.58 3.47 16.24
C VAL A 85 -7.60 2.41 15.83
N TYR A 86 -8.30 1.82 16.80
CA TYR A 86 -9.46 0.98 16.50
C TYR A 86 -10.62 1.85 16.05
N ALA A 87 -11.25 1.45 14.94
CA ALA A 87 -12.34 2.18 14.32
C ALA A 87 -13.37 1.23 13.70
N ASP A 88 -14.65 1.53 13.84
CA ASP A 88 -15.75 0.80 13.16
C ASP A 88 -16.01 1.36 11.76
N ALA A 89 -15.48 2.53 11.46
CA ALA A 89 -15.61 3.24 10.18
C ALA A 89 -14.46 4.25 10.04
N PRO A 90 -14.17 4.75 8.82
CA PRO A 90 -13.21 5.83 8.62
C PRO A 90 -13.45 7.03 9.54
N MET A 91 -12.43 7.47 10.23
CA MET A 91 -12.48 8.53 11.23
C MET A 91 -11.81 9.82 10.73
N PRO A 92 -12.17 10.99 11.28
CA PRO A 92 -11.41 12.21 11.11
C PRO A 92 -9.92 12.02 11.51
N ALA A 93 -9.06 12.92 11.03
CA ALA A 93 -7.69 13.01 11.52
C ALA A 93 -7.64 13.29 13.05
N PRO A 94 -6.54 13.03 13.74
CA PRO A 94 -6.40 13.27 15.18
C PRO A 94 -6.75 14.69 15.63
N ASP A 95 -6.56 15.68 14.78
CA ASP A 95 -6.92 17.09 14.99
C ASP A 95 -8.39 17.42 14.70
N GLY A 96 -9.18 16.43 14.27
CA GLY A 96 -10.61 16.54 13.94
C GLY A 96 -10.91 16.93 12.49
N ASN A 97 -9.91 17.11 11.63
CA ASN A 97 -10.13 17.39 10.21
C ASN A 97 -10.76 16.18 9.50
N LEU A 98 -11.76 16.44 8.65
CA LEU A 98 -12.34 15.42 7.78
C LEU A 98 -11.45 15.21 6.54
N PRO A 99 -11.41 14.01 5.97
CA PRO A 99 -10.71 13.79 4.72
C PRO A 99 -11.36 14.59 3.58
N GLU A 100 -10.55 15.23 2.75
CA GLU A 100 -11.02 15.90 1.54
C GLU A 100 -11.42 14.91 0.44
N THR A 101 -10.70 13.80 0.36
CA THR A 101 -10.90 12.76 -0.65
C THR A 101 -10.68 11.38 -0.05
N THR A 102 -11.44 10.42 -0.53
CA THR A 102 -11.31 9.00 -0.16
C THR A 102 -11.15 8.14 -1.40
N TRP A 103 -10.28 7.13 -1.34
CA TRP A 103 -10.01 6.19 -2.43
C TRP A 103 -10.06 4.74 -1.93
N GLN A 104 -10.37 3.81 -2.82
CA GLN A 104 -10.28 2.39 -2.53
C GLN A 104 -8.98 1.83 -3.11
N VAL A 105 -8.09 1.30 -2.28
CA VAL A 105 -6.77 0.81 -2.68
C VAL A 105 -6.52 -0.54 -2.05
N GLY A 106 -6.42 -1.60 -2.83
CA GLY A 106 -6.06 -2.94 -2.32
C GLY A 106 -6.93 -3.44 -1.17
N GLY A 107 -8.23 -3.10 -1.17
CA GLY A 107 -9.16 -3.45 -0.08
C GLY A 107 -9.17 -2.47 1.11
N LEU A 108 -8.32 -1.45 1.08
CA LEU A 108 -8.27 -0.37 2.07
C LEU A 108 -9.07 0.85 1.61
N THR A 109 -9.58 1.63 2.57
CA THR A 109 -10.05 3.00 2.32
C THR A 109 -8.93 3.98 2.64
N LEU A 110 -8.33 4.58 1.63
CA LEU A 110 -7.31 5.62 1.76
C LEU A 110 -7.99 6.98 1.95
N LEU A 111 -7.49 7.78 2.89
CA LEU A 111 -8.05 9.05 3.33
C LEU A 111 -7.00 10.14 3.13
N LEU A 112 -7.29 11.14 2.29
CA LEU A 112 -6.40 12.27 2.04
C LEU A 112 -6.96 13.53 2.74
N TYR A 113 -6.11 14.23 3.49
CA TYR A 113 -6.48 15.41 4.25
C TYR A 113 -5.87 16.69 3.68
N ALA A 114 -6.50 17.84 3.96
CA ALA A 114 -6.12 19.16 3.43
C ALA A 114 -4.69 19.57 3.76
N ASP A 115 -4.19 19.14 4.91
CA ASP A 115 -2.82 19.41 5.40
C ASP A 115 -1.76 18.48 4.78
N GLY A 116 -2.19 17.60 3.85
CA GLY A 116 -1.33 16.61 3.20
C GLY A 116 -1.12 15.34 4.03
N ALA A 117 -1.74 15.21 5.20
CA ALA A 117 -1.73 13.98 5.95
C ALA A 117 -2.49 12.87 5.21
N VAL A 118 -2.16 11.63 5.51
CA VAL A 118 -2.74 10.44 4.88
C VAL A 118 -3.18 9.46 5.95
N GLY A 119 -4.42 8.99 5.85
CA GLY A 119 -4.92 7.87 6.64
C GLY A 119 -5.27 6.69 5.75
N TRP A 120 -5.29 5.50 6.30
CA TRP A 120 -5.87 4.32 5.64
C TRP A 120 -6.61 3.47 6.67
N TYR A 121 -7.74 2.95 6.24
CA TYR A 121 -8.66 2.18 7.08
C TYR A 121 -8.86 0.79 6.49
N ASP A 122 -8.65 -0.23 7.33
CA ASP A 122 -8.95 -1.62 7.04
C ASP A 122 -10.24 -2.01 7.78
N ALA A 123 -11.32 -2.19 7.03
CA ALA A 123 -12.62 -2.57 7.57
C ALA A 123 -12.62 -4.01 8.15
N ALA A 124 -11.77 -4.90 7.64
CA ALA A 124 -11.69 -6.28 8.14
C ALA A 124 -10.94 -6.34 9.48
N ALA A 125 -9.89 -5.55 9.63
CA ALA A 125 -9.15 -5.43 10.89
C ALA A 125 -9.85 -4.49 11.90
N GLY A 126 -10.70 -3.56 11.44
CA GLY A 126 -11.27 -2.51 12.27
C GLY A 126 -10.23 -1.55 12.80
N ILE A 127 -9.24 -1.21 11.97
CA ILE A 127 -8.12 -0.36 12.35
C ILE A 127 -7.96 0.74 11.31
N GLN A 128 -7.73 1.95 11.77
CA GLN A 128 -7.29 3.07 10.96
C GLN A 128 -5.89 3.49 11.36
N TRP A 129 -5.04 3.68 10.37
CA TRP A 129 -3.71 4.28 10.52
C TRP A 129 -3.72 5.71 10.01
N TYR A 130 -2.74 6.48 10.45
CA TYR A 130 -2.57 7.88 10.09
C TYR A 130 -1.08 8.22 10.03
N CYS A 131 -0.70 8.97 9.01
CA CYS A 131 0.67 9.41 8.77
C CYS A 131 0.68 10.90 8.40
N VAL A 132 1.49 11.69 9.08
CA VAL A 132 1.68 13.11 8.78
C VAL A 132 3.17 13.46 8.83
N ALA A 133 3.64 14.28 7.88
CA ALA A 133 5.01 14.79 7.88
C ALA A 133 5.11 16.12 8.62
N TRP A 134 6.21 16.31 9.34
CA TRP A 134 6.48 17.56 10.07
C TRP A 134 7.34 18.56 9.28
N ASP A 135 8.17 18.10 8.37
CA ASP A 135 9.27 18.88 7.77
C ASP A 135 9.32 18.83 6.24
N GLY A 136 8.16 18.74 5.59
CA GLY A 136 8.07 18.71 4.14
C GLY A 136 8.34 17.35 3.51
N GLY A 137 8.26 16.27 4.28
CA GLY A 137 8.24 14.90 3.80
C GLY A 137 7.06 14.63 2.86
N GLN A 138 6.99 13.42 2.34
CA GLN A 138 5.96 12.99 1.41
C GLN A 138 5.03 11.94 2.07
N PRO A 139 3.98 12.35 2.83
CA PRO A 139 3.15 11.43 3.58
C PRO A 139 2.51 10.33 2.74
N LEU A 140 2.12 10.63 1.50
CA LEU A 140 1.52 9.64 0.60
C LEU A 140 2.54 8.55 0.23
N VAL A 141 3.78 8.91 -0.11
CA VAL A 141 4.86 7.93 -0.41
C VAL A 141 5.15 7.08 0.83
N THR A 142 5.24 7.72 2.00
CA THR A 142 5.47 7.03 3.27
C THR A 142 4.30 6.11 3.63
N ALA A 143 3.05 6.54 3.44
CA ALA A 143 1.87 5.71 3.68
C ALA A 143 1.86 4.44 2.81
N PHE A 144 2.24 4.53 1.54
CA PHE A 144 2.35 3.35 0.67
C PHE A 144 3.47 2.41 1.13
N ALA A 145 4.62 2.93 1.57
CA ALA A 145 5.69 2.12 2.14
C ALA A 145 5.25 1.42 3.46
N LEU A 146 4.47 2.12 4.29
CA LEU A 146 3.90 1.54 5.52
C LEU A 146 2.86 0.47 5.22
N MET A 147 1.97 0.69 4.25
CA MET A 147 0.99 -0.31 3.81
C MET A 147 1.66 -1.56 3.25
N ASP A 148 2.72 -1.40 2.46
CA ASP A 148 3.51 -2.51 1.93
C ASP A 148 4.19 -3.30 3.07
N ALA A 149 4.82 -2.61 4.02
CA ALA A 149 5.40 -3.23 5.21
C ALA A 149 4.37 -3.99 6.06
N GLN A 150 3.12 -3.53 6.08
CA GLN A 150 1.98 -4.20 6.71
C GLN A 150 1.42 -5.37 5.87
N SER A 151 2.03 -5.68 4.72
CA SER A 151 1.62 -6.74 3.79
C SER A 151 0.29 -6.49 3.07
N TYR A 152 -0.11 -5.22 2.92
CA TYR A 152 -1.22 -4.88 2.04
C TYR A 152 -0.78 -4.90 0.57
N THR A 153 -1.71 -5.29 -0.31
CA THR A 153 -1.45 -5.27 -1.76
C THR A 153 -1.54 -3.84 -2.28
N VAL A 154 -0.39 -3.24 -2.56
CA VAL A 154 -0.25 -1.90 -3.12
C VAL A 154 0.84 -1.91 -4.21
N PRO A 155 0.77 -1.02 -5.20
CA PRO A 155 1.84 -0.94 -6.20
C PRO A 155 3.09 -0.34 -5.55
N THR A 156 4.19 -1.09 -5.55
CA THR A 156 5.47 -0.67 -5.00
C THR A 156 6.56 -0.65 -6.05
N ALA A 157 7.51 0.26 -5.90
CA ALA A 157 8.70 0.29 -6.75
C ALA A 157 9.68 -0.81 -6.30
N PRO A 158 10.46 -1.40 -7.21
CA PRO A 158 11.44 -2.42 -6.85
C PRO A 158 12.62 -1.83 -6.09
N ASP A 159 13.36 -2.67 -5.38
CA ASP A 159 14.55 -2.29 -4.63
C ASP A 159 15.54 -1.50 -5.48
N GLY A 160 16.09 -0.45 -4.91
CA GLY A 160 17.04 0.44 -5.56
C GLY A 160 16.44 1.43 -6.56
N ALA A 161 15.12 1.44 -6.73
CA ALA A 161 14.44 2.44 -7.53
C ALA A 161 14.28 3.76 -6.77
N ALA A 162 14.36 4.87 -7.49
CA ALA A 162 14.01 6.19 -6.95
C ALA A 162 12.53 6.48 -7.19
N VAL A 163 11.71 6.40 -6.14
CA VAL A 163 10.29 6.73 -6.19
C VAL A 163 10.12 8.22 -6.45
N GLN A 164 9.32 8.59 -7.44
CA GLN A 164 9.02 9.97 -7.81
C GLN A 164 7.70 10.44 -7.20
N GLY A 165 6.76 9.52 -6.96
CA GLY A 165 5.47 9.81 -6.35
C GLY A 165 4.42 8.76 -6.65
N TYR A 166 3.28 8.93 -5.98
CA TYR A 166 2.06 8.17 -6.19
C TYR A 166 0.96 9.08 -6.73
N ASP A 167 0.15 8.54 -7.61
CA ASP A 167 -1.06 9.19 -8.13
C ASP A 167 -2.25 8.25 -7.94
N LEU A 168 -3.42 8.84 -7.64
CA LEU A 168 -4.68 8.15 -7.57
C LEU A 168 -5.66 8.86 -8.49
N PHE A 169 -6.33 8.11 -9.35
CA PHE A 169 -7.31 8.66 -10.30
C PHE A 169 -8.35 7.59 -10.67
N GLU A 170 -9.44 8.03 -11.30
CA GLU A 170 -10.45 7.14 -11.82
C GLU A 170 -10.21 6.86 -13.32
N LEU A 171 -10.33 5.61 -13.71
CA LEU A 171 -10.34 5.16 -15.10
C LEU A 171 -11.49 4.16 -15.26
N ASP A 172 -12.44 4.49 -16.15
CA ASP A 172 -13.64 3.68 -16.42
C ASP A 172 -14.48 3.36 -15.16
N GLY A 173 -14.42 4.23 -14.14
CA GLY A 173 -15.15 4.10 -12.88
C GLY A 173 -14.42 3.31 -11.80
N GLU A 174 -13.23 2.82 -12.08
CA GLU A 174 -12.38 2.11 -11.12
C GLU A 174 -11.25 3.01 -10.61
N THR A 175 -10.90 2.86 -9.35
CA THR A 175 -9.75 3.56 -8.77
C THR A 175 -8.44 2.94 -9.26
N VAL A 176 -7.65 3.70 -9.97
CA VAL A 176 -6.28 3.33 -10.36
C VAL A 176 -5.30 3.96 -9.39
N THR A 177 -4.45 3.12 -8.82
CA THR A 177 -3.29 3.55 -8.03
C THR A 177 -2.04 3.40 -8.88
N GLN A 178 -1.25 4.46 -9.00
CA GLN A 178 -0.02 4.50 -9.79
C GLN A 178 1.17 4.88 -8.92
N VAL A 179 2.27 4.16 -9.04
CA VAL A 179 3.59 4.61 -8.59
C VAL A 179 4.47 4.95 -9.79
N ARG A 180 5.14 6.11 -9.72
CA ARG A 180 6.18 6.48 -10.69
C ARG A 180 7.55 6.36 -10.04
N PHE A 181 8.47 5.70 -10.73
CA PHE A 181 9.83 5.52 -10.24
C PHE A 181 10.84 5.50 -11.38
N THR A 182 12.10 5.74 -11.03
CA THR A 182 13.24 5.61 -11.96
C THR A 182 14.15 4.51 -11.48
N LEU A 183 14.47 3.58 -12.38
CA LEU A 183 15.46 2.53 -12.15
C LEU A 183 16.41 2.45 -13.36
N ASN A 184 17.72 2.45 -13.09
CA ASN A 184 18.77 2.43 -14.12
C ASN A 184 18.61 3.53 -15.19
N GLY A 185 18.12 4.71 -14.79
CA GLY A 185 17.92 5.86 -15.67
C GLY A 185 16.68 5.79 -16.55
N ILE A 186 15.87 4.76 -16.44
CA ILE A 186 14.59 4.59 -17.14
C ILE A 186 13.46 4.91 -16.16
N THR A 187 12.48 5.73 -16.60
CA THR A 187 11.28 6.05 -15.83
C THR A 187 10.17 5.05 -16.15
N TRP A 188 9.55 4.54 -15.09
CA TRP A 188 8.49 3.56 -15.14
C TRP A 188 7.25 4.08 -14.43
N GLN A 189 6.08 3.67 -14.90
CA GLN A 189 4.79 3.88 -14.26
C GLN A 189 4.17 2.50 -14.03
N TYR A 190 3.98 2.14 -12.77
CA TYR A 190 3.34 0.89 -12.37
C TYR A 190 1.97 1.20 -11.79
N ARG A 191 0.93 0.59 -12.36
CA ARG A 191 -0.47 0.81 -12.01
C ARG A 191 -1.12 -0.46 -11.52
N MET A 192 -2.08 -0.29 -10.63
CA MET A 192 -2.93 -1.34 -10.10
C MET A 192 -4.37 -0.81 -10.02
N ALA A 193 -5.34 -1.64 -10.38
CA ALA A 193 -6.77 -1.38 -10.20
C ALA A 193 -7.53 -2.66 -9.87
N PRO A 194 -8.65 -2.58 -9.15
CA PRO A 194 -9.55 -3.71 -9.00
C PRO A 194 -10.18 -4.08 -10.36
N THR A 195 -10.59 -5.33 -10.52
CA THR A 195 -11.35 -5.78 -11.68
C THR A 195 -12.23 -6.96 -11.33
N ASP A 196 -13.51 -6.86 -11.68
CA ASP A 196 -14.46 -7.97 -11.64
C ASP A 196 -14.56 -8.68 -13.01
N ASP A 197 -13.82 -8.18 -14.02
CA ASP A 197 -13.85 -8.73 -15.36
C ASP A 197 -13.15 -10.09 -15.41
N VAL A 198 -13.92 -11.14 -15.68
CA VAL A 198 -13.46 -12.52 -15.84
C VAL A 198 -13.33 -12.91 -17.31
N SER A 199 -13.48 -11.96 -18.24
CA SER A 199 -13.34 -12.23 -19.68
C SER A 199 -11.92 -12.67 -20.05
N GLU A 200 -11.75 -13.21 -21.25
CA GLU A 200 -10.41 -13.57 -21.76
C GLU A 200 -9.55 -12.34 -22.04
N THR A 201 -10.17 -11.17 -22.23
CA THR A 201 -9.46 -9.92 -22.48
C THR A 201 -9.00 -9.29 -21.17
N ILE A 202 -7.72 -8.97 -21.06
CA ILE A 202 -7.17 -8.25 -19.90
C ILE A 202 -7.57 -6.77 -20.03
N PRO A 203 -8.23 -6.14 -19.03
CA PRO A 203 -8.53 -4.73 -19.03
C PRO A 203 -7.25 -3.88 -19.16
N ASP A 204 -7.26 -2.90 -20.05
CA ASP A 204 -6.09 -2.06 -20.28
C ASP A 204 -6.15 -0.78 -19.45
N ILE A 205 -5.44 -0.76 -18.34
CA ILE A 205 -5.29 0.41 -17.47
C ILE A 205 -4.00 1.20 -17.76
N SER A 206 -3.25 0.84 -18.82
CA SER A 206 -1.96 1.48 -19.13
C SER A 206 -2.10 2.87 -19.76
N GLU A 207 -3.24 3.13 -20.44
CA GLU A 207 -3.45 4.29 -21.33
C GLU A 207 -2.38 4.37 -22.44
N PHE A 208 -1.64 3.32 -22.68
CA PHE A 208 -0.63 3.27 -23.74
C PHE A 208 -1.29 3.00 -25.09
N THR A 209 -1.23 3.97 -25.99
CA THR A 209 -1.86 3.90 -27.30
C THR A 209 -0.90 3.51 -28.43
N GLY A 210 0.41 3.37 -28.12
CA GLY A 210 1.46 2.98 -29.06
C GLY A 210 1.62 1.46 -29.18
N GLY A 211 2.71 1.06 -29.80
CA GLY A 211 3.14 -0.34 -29.91
C GLY A 211 2.93 -0.93 -31.29
N SER A 212 3.98 -0.82 -32.12
CA SER A 212 4.03 -1.51 -33.41
C SER A 212 4.33 -3.00 -33.29
N LEU A 213 4.82 -3.42 -32.13
CA LEU A 213 5.14 -4.80 -31.77
C LEU A 213 4.21 -5.26 -30.63
N THR A 214 3.80 -6.50 -30.66
CA THR A 214 2.94 -7.12 -29.63
C THR A 214 3.41 -8.54 -29.35
N ALA A 215 3.29 -8.99 -28.10
CA ALA A 215 3.50 -10.37 -27.70
C ALA A 215 2.56 -10.76 -26.56
N GLU A 216 2.22 -12.04 -26.51
CA GLU A 216 1.61 -12.67 -25.33
C GLU A 216 2.75 -13.27 -24.48
N SER A 217 2.64 -13.11 -23.16
CA SER A 217 3.64 -13.59 -22.21
C SER A 217 2.98 -13.97 -20.89
N THR A 218 3.80 -14.19 -19.87
CA THR A 218 3.33 -14.38 -18.51
C THR A 218 4.19 -13.56 -17.56
N VAL A 219 3.54 -12.91 -16.58
CA VAL A 219 4.22 -12.34 -15.43
C VAL A 219 4.01 -13.33 -14.28
N ARG A 220 5.09 -14.03 -13.92
CA ARG A 220 5.03 -15.23 -13.08
C ARG A 220 4.05 -16.25 -13.70
N TRP A 221 2.85 -16.45 -13.15
CA TRP A 221 1.82 -17.35 -13.70
C TRP A 221 0.60 -16.61 -14.30
N CYS A 222 0.59 -15.27 -14.23
CA CYS A 222 -0.49 -14.47 -14.77
C CYS A 222 -0.32 -14.26 -16.27
N ALA A 223 -1.37 -14.45 -17.06
CA ALA A 223 -1.35 -14.11 -18.48
C ALA A 223 -1.09 -12.63 -18.67
N ALA A 224 -0.25 -12.26 -19.61
CA ALA A 224 0.17 -10.89 -19.87
C ALA A 224 0.16 -10.59 -21.38
N LEU A 225 -0.09 -9.32 -21.70
CA LEU A 225 -0.01 -8.76 -23.03
C LEU A 225 1.01 -7.63 -23.06
N LEU A 226 1.94 -7.68 -24.01
CA LEU A 226 2.95 -6.66 -24.22
C LEU A 226 2.67 -5.89 -25.51
N ARG A 227 2.96 -4.58 -25.47
CA ARG A 227 2.95 -3.70 -26.65
C ARG A 227 4.12 -2.74 -26.53
N TRP A 228 4.92 -2.60 -27.59
CA TRP A 228 6.06 -1.68 -27.55
C TRP A 228 6.48 -1.23 -28.96
N ASP A 229 7.25 -0.15 -29.00
CA ASP A 229 8.01 0.29 -30.15
C ASP A 229 9.48 0.00 -29.90
N GLU A 230 10.20 -0.52 -30.89
CA GLU A 230 11.57 -0.97 -30.74
C GLU A 230 12.48 0.14 -30.19
N GLY A 231 13.03 -0.09 -28.99
CA GLY A 231 13.87 0.88 -28.26
C GLY A 231 13.17 2.14 -27.77
N GLY A 232 11.84 2.23 -27.96
CA GLY A 232 11.00 3.37 -27.57
C GLY A 232 10.14 3.09 -26.34
N ALA A 233 8.92 3.59 -26.41
CA ALA A 233 7.92 3.41 -25.37
C ALA A 233 7.30 2.00 -25.42
N GLY A 234 6.73 1.54 -24.30
CA GLY A 234 6.04 0.27 -24.25
C GLY A 234 5.29 0.05 -22.97
N CYS A 235 4.42 -0.95 -22.99
CA CYS A 235 3.67 -1.40 -21.82
C CYS A 235 3.55 -2.93 -21.78
N ILE A 236 3.38 -3.43 -20.56
CA ILE A 236 2.91 -4.78 -20.28
C ILE A 236 1.71 -4.68 -19.35
N ILE A 237 0.65 -5.42 -19.64
CA ILE A 237 -0.55 -5.51 -18.81
C ILE A 237 -0.75 -6.97 -18.42
N TRP A 238 -1.18 -7.21 -17.20
CA TRP A 238 -1.50 -8.56 -16.71
C TRP A 238 -2.60 -8.51 -15.66
N ARG A 239 -3.23 -9.66 -15.42
CA ARG A 239 -4.29 -9.80 -14.45
C ARG A 239 -3.99 -10.92 -13.46
N ASP A 240 -4.11 -10.62 -12.16
CA ASP A 240 -4.13 -11.62 -11.11
C ASP A 240 -5.59 -11.89 -10.71
N MET A 241 -6.06 -13.09 -11.04
CA MET A 241 -7.46 -13.48 -10.84
C MET A 241 -7.81 -13.70 -9.38
N ALA A 242 -6.86 -14.15 -8.55
CA ALA A 242 -7.16 -14.51 -7.16
C ALA A 242 -7.56 -13.29 -6.32
N PRO A 243 -6.82 -12.17 -6.32
CA PRO A 243 -7.24 -10.94 -5.64
C PRO A 243 -8.21 -10.09 -6.48
N GLY A 244 -8.48 -10.43 -7.76
CA GLY A 244 -9.30 -9.59 -8.63
C GLY A 244 -8.64 -8.26 -8.98
N LEU A 245 -7.37 -8.29 -9.36
CA LEU A 245 -6.58 -7.10 -9.66
C LEU A 245 -6.01 -7.17 -11.09
N VAL A 246 -5.99 -6.02 -11.75
CA VAL A 246 -5.31 -5.80 -13.01
C VAL A 246 -4.14 -4.83 -12.79
N TYR A 247 -3.07 -5.07 -13.53
CA TYR A 247 -1.84 -4.30 -13.43
C TYR A 247 -1.39 -3.84 -14.80
N SER A 248 -0.70 -2.71 -14.84
CA SER A 248 0.06 -2.29 -16.00
C SER A 248 1.40 -1.68 -15.59
N LEU A 249 2.39 -1.87 -16.45
CA LEU A 249 3.70 -1.24 -16.33
C LEU A 249 4.05 -0.59 -17.66
N THR A 250 4.37 0.70 -17.64
CA THR A 250 4.70 1.48 -18.83
C THR A 250 6.03 2.17 -18.69
N THR A 251 6.69 2.40 -19.82
CA THR A 251 7.87 3.24 -19.94
C THR A 251 7.85 4.01 -21.26
N ASP A 252 8.47 5.20 -21.27
CA ASP A 252 8.60 6.02 -22.47
C ASP A 252 9.86 5.73 -23.27
N SER A 253 10.77 4.89 -22.75
CA SER A 253 12.05 4.59 -23.41
C SER A 253 12.60 3.23 -23.00
N GLY A 254 13.37 2.62 -23.87
CA GLY A 254 14.07 1.37 -23.61
C GLY A 254 13.17 0.14 -23.57
N ALA A 255 11.94 0.24 -24.06
CA ALA A 255 11.02 -0.89 -24.11
C ALA A 255 11.53 -1.98 -25.05
N SER A 256 11.42 -3.21 -24.57
CA SER A 256 11.57 -4.45 -25.32
C SER A 256 10.77 -5.52 -24.61
N GLU A 257 10.52 -6.64 -25.25
CA GLU A 257 9.85 -7.78 -24.62
C GLU A 257 10.56 -8.20 -23.33
N ASP A 258 11.90 -8.35 -23.39
CA ASP A 258 12.71 -8.75 -22.23
C ASP A 258 12.67 -7.69 -21.10
N ALA A 259 12.81 -6.39 -21.43
CA ALA A 259 12.82 -5.32 -20.45
C ALA A 259 11.49 -5.19 -19.73
N LEU A 260 10.38 -5.24 -20.47
CA LEU A 260 9.01 -5.17 -19.91
C LEU A 260 8.72 -6.39 -19.02
N SER A 261 9.02 -7.60 -19.51
CA SER A 261 8.78 -8.84 -18.76
C SER A 261 9.65 -8.91 -17.50
N HIS A 262 10.90 -8.52 -17.59
CA HIS A 262 11.82 -8.50 -16.45
C HIS A 262 11.36 -7.51 -15.38
N MET A 263 11.01 -6.28 -15.77
CA MET A 263 10.55 -5.26 -14.83
C MET A 263 9.21 -5.64 -14.19
N ALA A 264 8.27 -6.18 -14.96
CA ALA A 264 7.00 -6.66 -14.42
C ALA A 264 7.22 -7.77 -13.37
N ALA A 265 8.16 -8.69 -13.60
CA ALA A 265 8.50 -9.72 -12.62
C ALA A 265 9.20 -9.18 -11.36
N LEU A 266 9.85 -8.02 -11.42
CA LEU A 266 10.44 -7.36 -10.26
C LEU A 266 9.40 -6.64 -9.40
N VAL A 267 8.45 -5.93 -10.02
CA VAL A 267 7.44 -5.14 -9.29
C VAL A 267 6.25 -5.98 -8.80
N PHE A 268 5.96 -7.09 -9.47
CA PHE A 268 4.81 -7.92 -9.14
C PHE A 268 5.17 -8.96 -8.09
N GLN A 269 4.64 -8.76 -6.90
CA GLN A 269 4.63 -9.76 -5.83
C GLN A 269 3.19 -10.24 -5.65
N PRO A 270 2.84 -11.41 -6.19
CA PRO A 270 1.50 -11.95 -6.03
C PRO A 270 1.24 -12.25 -4.55
N ALA A 271 -0.01 -12.11 -4.13
CA ALA A 271 -0.44 -12.57 -2.83
C ALA A 271 -0.01 -14.03 -2.66
N GLN A 272 0.71 -14.32 -1.58
CA GLN A 272 1.11 -15.70 -1.30
C GLN A 272 -0.16 -16.45 -0.93
N ASP A 273 -0.50 -17.48 -1.72
CA ASP A 273 -1.51 -18.44 -1.32
C ASP A 273 -1.08 -19.04 0.02
N GLU A 274 -1.81 -18.73 1.08
CA GLU A 274 -1.69 -19.44 2.35
C GLU A 274 -2.17 -20.87 2.12
N SER A 275 -1.25 -21.77 1.78
CA SER A 275 -1.48 -23.21 1.63
C SER A 275 -1.38 -23.94 2.97
#